data_e75c8c6264ddfffdfc595a4d56812727
#
_entry.id   e75c8c6264ddfffdfc595a4d56812727
#
_cell.length_a   1.000
_cell.length_b   1.000
_cell.length_c   1.000
_cell.angle_alpha   90.00
_cell.angle_beta   90.00
_cell.angle_gamma   90.00
#
_symmetry.space_group_name_H-M   'P 1'
#
loop_
_entity.id
_entity.type
_entity.pdbx_description
1 polymer ?
#
loop_
_entity_poly.entity_id
_entity_poly.type
_entity_poly.pdbx_seq_one_letter_code
_entity_poly.pdbx_strand_id
1 'polypeptide(L)'
;MKNKEKIVVIRNKDYYIKLLSNLRNNGLYDIITEKEIDYSLLVFKLLDFLQKNKKYIKHFKSKDFEKIIILCVDEILTKKFDTEIDYEKLEVVLSLVKNSYLFKTILLRIKDFTYKIYYKYRCNFCLSQNDTDVVDSD
;
A
#
# COMPACT_ATOMS: atom_id res chain seq x y z
N MET A 1 12.92 -10.24 -15.08
CA MET A 1 11.87 -10.32 -14.07
C MET A 1 10.93 -9.14 -14.16
N LYS A 2 9.68 -9.43 -14.36
CA LYS A 2 8.68 -8.39 -14.60
C LYS A 2 8.58 -7.39 -13.45
N ASN A 3 8.62 -7.87 -12.20
CA ASN A 3 8.46 -6.98 -11.06
C ASN A 3 9.65 -6.04 -10.88
N LYS A 4 10.85 -6.53 -11.17
CA LYS A 4 12.03 -5.69 -11.08
C LYS A 4 11.98 -4.54 -12.09
N GLU A 5 11.56 -4.83 -13.32
CA GLU A 5 11.41 -3.81 -14.34
C GLU A 5 10.33 -2.80 -13.99
N LYS A 6 9.20 -3.28 -13.46
CA LYS A 6 8.12 -2.40 -13.04
C LYS A 6 8.57 -1.48 -11.92
N ILE A 7 9.36 -1.98 -10.97
CA ILE A 7 9.83 -1.16 -9.86
C ILE A 7 10.76 -0.06 -10.34
N VAL A 8 11.63 -0.34 -11.29
CA VAL A 8 12.51 0.69 -11.85
C VAL A 8 11.68 1.80 -12.49
N VAL A 9 10.66 1.45 -13.24
CA VAL A 9 9.77 2.43 -13.86
C VAL A 9 9.01 3.24 -12.81
N ILE A 10 8.47 2.56 -11.82
CA ILE A 10 7.67 3.21 -10.77
C ILE A 10 8.50 4.20 -9.97
N ARG A 11 9.74 3.85 -9.63
CA ARG A 11 10.62 4.72 -8.85
C ARG A 11 10.84 6.08 -9.49
N ASN A 12 10.73 6.17 -10.82
CA ASN A 12 10.97 7.42 -11.53
C ASN A 12 9.74 8.29 -11.67
N LYS A 13 8.60 7.85 -11.17
CA LYS A 13 7.37 8.64 -11.23
C LYS A 13 7.29 9.59 -10.04
N ASP A 14 7.00 10.86 -10.31
CA ASP A 14 7.00 11.90 -9.29
C ASP A 14 6.13 11.58 -8.08
N TYR A 15 4.95 11.04 -8.29
CA TYR A 15 4.06 10.75 -7.18
C TYR A 15 4.57 9.59 -6.30
N TYR A 16 5.32 8.65 -6.87
CA TYR A 16 5.94 7.60 -6.08
C TYR A 16 7.19 8.11 -5.36
N ILE A 17 7.95 9.02 -6.00
CA ILE A 17 9.10 9.65 -5.35
C ILE A 17 8.62 10.42 -4.12
N LYS A 18 7.55 11.17 -4.27
CA LYS A 18 6.97 11.94 -3.18
C LYS A 18 6.44 11.03 -2.08
N LEU A 19 5.78 9.94 -2.46
CA LEU A 19 5.28 8.97 -1.50
C LEU A 19 6.42 8.39 -0.67
N LEU A 20 7.48 7.93 -1.32
CA LEU A 20 8.63 7.36 -0.60
C LEU A 20 9.27 8.38 0.32
N SER A 21 9.38 9.63 -0.12
CA SER A 21 9.92 10.69 0.72
C SER A 21 9.09 10.87 1.98
N ASN A 22 7.77 10.91 1.83
CA ASN A 22 6.87 11.04 2.96
C ASN A 22 6.97 9.85 3.92
N LEU A 23 7.03 8.66 3.37
CA LEU A 23 7.11 7.45 4.20
C LEU A 23 8.46 7.35 4.92
N ARG A 24 9.55 7.70 4.24
CA ARG A 24 10.87 7.73 4.89
C ARG A 24 10.87 8.72 6.06
N ASN A 25 10.28 9.88 5.88
CA ASN A 25 10.21 10.88 6.94
C ASN A 25 9.33 10.45 8.11
N ASN A 26 8.50 9.45 7.93
CA ASN A 26 7.61 8.95 8.97
C ASN A 26 8.03 7.60 9.53
N GLY A 27 9.26 7.18 9.27
CA GLY A 27 9.81 6.00 9.92
C GLY A 27 9.78 4.72 9.10
N LEU A 28 9.75 4.82 7.78
CA LEU A 28 9.72 3.63 6.93
C LEU A 28 10.87 2.67 7.24
N TYR A 29 12.07 3.20 7.46
CA TYR A 29 13.23 2.35 7.73
C TYR A 29 13.23 1.74 9.14
N ASP A 30 12.37 2.23 10.01
CA ASP A 30 12.33 1.77 11.39
C ASP A 30 11.34 0.64 11.65
N ILE A 31 10.58 0.24 10.63
CA ILE A 31 9.57 -0.80 10.82
C ILE A 31 10.17 -2.17 11.03
N ILE A 32 11.42 -2.38 10.60
CA ILE A 32 12.13 -3.61 10.84
C ILE A 32 13.59 -3.29 11.14
N THR A 33 14.11 -3.93 12.18
CA THR A 33 15.48 -3.68 12.64
C THR A 33 16.40 -4.89 12.47
N GLU A 34 15.80 -6.04 12.22
CA GLU A 34 16.54 -7.29 12.15
C GLU A 34 17.21 -7.46 10.79
N LYS A 35 18.43 -7.96 10.81
CA LYS A 35 19.19 -8.18 9.60
C LYS A 35 18.72 -9.40 8.83
N GLU A 36 18.22 -10.38 9.53
CA GLU A 36 17.62 -11.56 8.89
C GLU A 36 16.19 -11.23 8.52
N ILE A 37 15.92 -11.20 7.22
CA ILE A 37 14.64 -10.71 6.74
C ILE A 37 13.66 -11.86 6.52
N ASP A 38 12.60 -11.83 7.30
CA ASP A 38 11.42 -12.68 7.07
C ASP A 38 10.43 -11.83 6.25
N TYR A 39 10.21 -12.22 5.01
CA TYR A 39 9.35 -11.45 4.11
C TYR A 39 7.92 -11.35 4.61
N SER A 40 7.41 -12.40 5.25
CA SER A 40 6.06 -12.34 5.82
C SER A 40 5.97 -11.28 6.91
N LEU A 41 6.94 -11.29 7.81
CA LEU A 41 6.97 -10.32 8.90
C LEU A 41 7.15 -8.90 8.35
N LEU A 42 8.06 -8.74 7.40
CA LEU A 42 8.29 -7.43 6.78
C LEU A 42 7.03 -6.88 6.14
N VAL A 43 6.33 -7.70 5.36
CA VAL A 43 5.12 -7.26 4.69
C VAL A 43 4.02 -6.91 5.69
N PHE A 44 3.83 -7.71 6.74
CA PHE A 44 2.82 -7.39 7.73
C PHE A 44 3.15 -6.13 8.53
N LYS A 45 4.41 -5.93 8.88
CA LYS A 45 4.83 -4.69 9.54
C LYS A 45 4.64 -3.50 8.61
N LEU A 46 4.92 -3.69 7.33
CA LEU A 46 4.72 -2.65 6.34
C LEU A 46 3.23 -2.31 6.20
N LEU A 47 2.35 -3.31 6.18
CA LEU A 47 0.92 -3.06 6.11
C LEU A 47 0.45 -2.25 7.31
N ASP A 48 0.90 -2.59 8.51
CA ASP A 48 0.56 -1.82 9.70
C ASP A 48 1.06 -0.39 9.59
N PHE A 49 2.28 -0.21 9.11
CA PHE A 49 2.86 1.12 8.89
C PHE A 49 2.03 1.91 7.88
N LEU A 50 1.66 1.29 6.76
CA LEU A 50 0.85 1.97 5.74
C LEU A 50 -0.54 2.32 6.25
N GLN A 51 -1.10 1.47 7.10
CA GLN A 51 -2.38 1.76 7.75
C GLN A 51 -2.29 3.03 8.59
N LYS A 52 -1.21 3.17 9.35
CA LYS A 52 -0.99 4.35 10.18
C LYS A 52 -0.68 5.60 9.35
N ASN A 53 -0.20 5.42 8.14
CA ASN A 53 0.16 6.50 7.24
C ASN A 53 -0.74 6.56 6.01
N LYS A 54 -1.97 6.12 6.14
CA LYS A 54 -2.91 6.02 5.02
C LYS A 54 -3.17 7.34 4.32
N LYS A 55 -2.96 8.45 4.98
CA LYS A 55 -3.14 9.78 4.37
C LYS A 55 -2.24 10.00 3.15
N TYR A 56 -1.12 9.29 3.10
CA TYR A 56 -0.18 9.42 1.98
C TYR A 56 -0.54 8.51 0.81
N ILE A 57 -1.35 7.47 1.05
CA ILE A 57 -1.67 6.49 0.02
C ILE A 57 -3.13 6.55 -0.45
N LYS A 58 -3.99 7.27 0.23
CA LYS A 58 -5.42 7.29 -0.08
C LYS A 58 -5.74 7.88 -1.46
N HIS A 59 -4.81 8.60 -2.06
CA HIS A 59 -5.00 9.17 -3.39
C HIS A 59 -4.60 8.21 -4.51
N PHE A 60 -3.97 7.12 -4.17
CA PHE A 60 -3.62 6.10 -5.14
C PHE A 60 -4.82 5.21 -5.43
N LYS A 61 -4.79 4.55 -6.59
CA LYS A 61 -5.85 3.61 -6.93
C LYS A 61 -5.62 2.30 -6.21
N SER A 62 -6.71 1.58 -5.92
CA SER A 62 -6.59 0.30 -5.24
C SER A 62 -5.69 -0.70 -5.98
N LYS A 63 -5.69 -0.63 -7.31
CA LYS A 63 -4.82 -1.50 -8.11
C LYS A 63 -3.33 -1.19 -7.94
N ASP A 64 -3.00 -0.03 -7.42
CA ASP A 64 -1.61 0.37 -7.21
C ASP A 64 -1.09 0.00 -5.83
N PHE A 65 -1.95 -0.53 -4.97
CA PHE A 65 -1.56 -0.83 -3.60
C PHE A 65 -0.45 -1.89 -3.52
N GLU A 66 -0.57 -2.93 -4.33
CA GLU A 66 0.46 -3.96 -4.39
C GLU A 66 1.79 -3.38 -4.85
N LYS A 67 1.76 -2.47 -5.81
CA LYS A 67 2.98 -1.78 -6.27
C LYS A 67 3.61 -0.96 -5.15
N ILE A 68 2.79 -0.32 -4.34
CA ILE A 68 3.29 0.45 -3.19
C ILE A 68 4.00 -0.46 -2.21
N ILE A 69 3.43 -1.63 -1.93
CA ILE A 69 4.06 -2.60 -1.04
C ILE A 69 5.41 -3.05 -1.58
N ILE A 70 5.46 -3.43 -2.85
CA ILE A 70 6.69 -3.89 -3.47
C ILE A 70 7.74 -2.78 -3.46
N LEU A 71 7.34 -1.57 -3.77
CA LEU A 71 8.23 -0.41 -3.78
C LEU A 71 8.83 -0.16 -2.40
N CYS A 72 8.02 -0.25 -1.35
CA CYS A 72 8.50 -0.06 0.02
C CYS A 72 9.43 -1.17 0.46
N VAL A 73 9.12 -2.42 0.10
CA VAL A 73 10.00 -3.55 0.41
C VAL A 73 11.34 -3.36 -0.28
N ASP A 74 11.32 -2.99 -1.56
CA ASP A 74 12.54 -2.72 -2.31
C ASP A 74 13.35 -1.61 -1.66
N GLU A 75 12.69 -0.55 -1.25
CA GLU A 75 13.36 0.58 -0.60
C GLU A 75 14.06 0.14 0.69
N ILE A 76 13.38 -0.61 1.53
CA ILE A 76 13.94 -1.07 2.79
C ILE A 76 15.12 -2.01 2.55
N LEU A 77 14.93 -2.99 1.70
CA LEU A 77 15.97 -4.00 1.49
C LEU A 77 17.20 -3.43 0.80
N THR A 78 17.01 -2.59 -0.20
CA THR A 78 18.16 -2.06 -0.94
C THR A 78 18.85 -0.92 -0.21
N LYS A 79 18.10 -0.02 0.42
CA LYS A 79 18.68 1.18 1.03
C LYS A 79 19.10 0.99 2.48
N LYS A 80 18.36 0.19 3.23
CA LYS A 80 18.69 -0.03 4.65
C LYS A 80 19.61 -1.22 4.84
N PHE A 81 19.34 -2.33 4.14
CA PHE A 81 20.06 -3.58 4.37
C PHE A 81 21.04 -3.94 3.26
N ASP A 82 21.09 -3.14 2.20
CA ASP A 82 21.97 -3.39 1.05
C ASP A 82 21.81 -4.82 0.54
N THR A 83 20.59 -5.25 0.39
CA THR A 83 20.22 -6.60 0.01
C THR A 83 19.29 -6.56 -1.18
N GLU A 84 19.47 -7.46 -2.12
CA GLU A 84 18.55 -7.58 -3.25
C GLU A 84 17.26 -8.27 -2.82
N ILE A 85 16.15 -7.86 -3.46
CA ILE A 85 14.87 -8.53 -3.22
C ILE A 85 14.83 -9.87 -3.91
N ASP A 86 14.33 -10.86 -3.19
CA ASP A 86 13.90 -12.12 -3.81
C ASP A 86 12.44 -11.96 -4.20
N TYR A 87 12.21 -11.60 -5.46
CA TYR A 87 10.85 -11.32 -5.93
C TYR A 87 9.94 -12.54 -5.88
N GLU A 88 10.48 -13.74 -6.02
CA GLU A 88 9.68 -14.96 -5.94
C GLU A 88 9.12 -15.14 -4.54
N LYS A 89 9.95 -14.97 -3.52
CA LYS A 89 9.50 -15.04 -2.13
C LYS A 89 8.49 -13.95 -1.83
N LEU A 90 8.74 -12.75 -2.31
CA LEU A 90 7.84 -11.64 -2.09
C LEU A 90 6.48 -11.91 -2.73
N GLU A 91 6.45 -12.43 -3.93
CA GLU A 91 5.20 -12.75 -4.61
C GLU A 91 4.39 -13.81 -3.87
N VAL A 92 5.05 -14.83 -3.34
CA VAL A 92 4.37 -15.85 -2.54
C VAL A 92 3.74 -15.21 -1.30
N VAL A 93 4.49 -14.37 -0.60
CA VAL A 93 3.99 -13.69 0.58
C VAL A 93 2.82 -12.77 0.23
N LEU A 94 2.94 -12.01 -0.84
CA LEU A 94 1.85 -11.12 -1.28
C LEU A 94 0.59 -11.90 -1.62
N SER A 95 0.75 -13.04 -2.28
CA SER A 95 -0.38 -13.89 -2.61
C SER A 95 -1.14 -14.34 -1.36
N LEU A 96 -0.42 -14.66 -0.29
CA LEU A 96 -1.03 -15.02 0.98
C LEU A 96 -1.62 -13.81 1.70
N VAL A 97 -0.88 -12.70 1.69
CA VAL A 97 -1.26 -11.48 2.41
C VAL A 97 -2.52 -10.85 1.83
N LYS A 98 -2.74 -10.98 0.53
CA LYS A 98 -3.94 -10.44 -0.12
C LYS A 98 -5.24 -10.95 0.49
N ASN A 99 -5.20 -12.11 1.11
CA ASN A 99 -6.35 -12.68 1.78
C ASN A 99 -6.45 -12.29 3.26
N SER A 100 -5.49 -11.52 3.76
CA SER A 100 -5.49 -11.13 5.16
C SER A 100 -6.49 -10.00 5.40
N TYR A 101 -6.99 -9.96 6.62
CA TYR A 101 -7.91 -8.91 7.05
C TYR A 101 -7.25 -7.52 6.94
N LEU A 102 -6.00 -7.41 7.35
CA LEU A 102 -5.30 -6.14 7.34
C LEU A 102 -5.16 -5.59 5.91
N PHE A 103 -4.74 -6.43 4.97
CA PHE A 103 -4.63 -6.02 3.58
C PHE A 103 -5.98 -5.54 3.05
N LYS A 104 -7.03 -6.32 3.28
CA LYS A 104 -8.36 -5.97 2.80
C LYS A 104 -8.88 -4.68 3.43
N THR A 105 -8.60 -4.48 4.70
CA THR A 105 -9.01 -3.27 5.40
C THR A 105 -8.36 -2.02 4.79
N ILE A 106 -7.05 -2.08 4.54
CA ILE A 106 -6.35 -0.95 3.94
C ILE A 106 -6.87 -0.70 2.52
N LEU A 107 -7.05 -1.77 1.76
CA LEU A 107 -7.53 -1.66 0.39
C LEU A 107 -8.93 -1.04 0.34
N LEU A 108 -9.80 -1.42 1.26
CA LEU A 108 -11.14 -0.85 1.33
C LEU A 108 -11.11 0.63 1.66
N ARG A 109 -10.17 1.08 2.47
CA ARG A 109 -10.06 2.50 2.78
C ARG A 109 -9.65 3.32 1.57
N ILE A 110 -8.80 2.78 0.73
CA ILE A 110 -8.44 3.44 -0.53
C ILE A 110 -9.67 3.50 -1.44
N LYS A 111 -10.34 2.39 -1.60
CA LYS A 111 -11.56 2.33 -2.40
C LYS A 111 -12.66 3.20 -1.81
N ASP A 112 -12.81 3.13 -0.52
CA ASP A 112 -13.87 3.86 0.17
C ASP A 112 -13.72 5.36 -0.02
N PHE A 113 -12.49 5.88 0.02
CA PHE A 113 -12.25 7.28 -0.23
C PHE A 113 -12.76 7.67 -1.62
N THR A 114 -12.38 6.90 -2.62
CA THR A 114 -12.81 7.16 -4.00
C THR A 114 -14.32 6.99 -4.13
N TYR A 115 -14.85 5.98 -3.52
CA TYR A 115 -16.26 5.66 -3.58
C TYR A 115 -17.12 6.72 -2.89
N LYS A 116 -16.66 7.23 -1.77
CA LYS A 116 -17.38 8.29 -1.05
C LYS A 116 -17.49 9.55 -1.90
N ILE A 117 -16.42 9.91 -2.60
CA ILE A 117 -16.45 11.06 -3.50
C ILE A 117 -17.48 10.84 -4.61
N TYR A 118 -17.39 9.71 -5.26
CA TYR A 118 -18.30 9.36 -6.34
C TYR A 118 -19.76 9.36 -5.86
N TYR A 119 -20.00 8.73 -4.75
CA TYR A 119 -21.33 8.59 -4.20
C TYR A 119 -21.91 9.93 -3.76
N LYS A 120 -21.08 10.77 -3.22
CA LYS A 120 -21.49 12.12 -2.84
C LYS A 120 -22.02 12.89 -4.04
N TYR A 121 -21.35 12.81 -5.17
CA TYR A 121 -21.81 13.48 -6.37
C TYR A 121 -23.12 12.88 -6.88
N ARG A 122 -23.25 11.59 -6.84
CA ARG A 122 -24.47 10.93 -7.25
C ARG A 122 -25.65 11.28 -6.37
N CYS A 123 -25.43 11.37 -5.11
CA CYS A 123 -26.50 11.64 -4.15
C CYS A 123 -27.05 13.04 -4.23
N ASN A 124 -26.40 13.92 -4.97
CA ASN A 124 -27.00 15.22 -5.28
C ASN A 124 -28.23 15.08 -6.19
N PHE A 125 -28.36 13.93 -6.86
CA PHE A 125 -29.46 13.69 -7.76
C PHE A 125 -30.41 12.61 -7.28
N CYS A 126 -30.02 11.85 -6.30
CA CYS A 126 -30.78 10.71 -5.82
C CYS A 126 -31.14 10.91 -4.36
N LEU A 127 -32.14 10.15 -3.92
CA LEU A 127 -32.45 10.12 -2.50
C LEU A 127 -31.27 9.50 -1.77
N SER A 128 -30.99 10.04 -0.61
CA SER A 128 -29.78 9.71 0.12
C SER A 128 -29.91 8.53 1.07
N GLN A 129 -31.03 7.85 1.12
CA GLN A 129 -31.22 6.80 2.09
C GLN A 129 -30.26 5.63 1.94
N ASN A 130 -29.61 5.50 0.81
CA ASN A 130 -28.65 4.42 0.59
C ASN A 130 -27.22 4.81 0.92
N ASP A 131 -26.99 6.07 1.19
CA ASP A 131 -25.64 6.57 1.44
C ASP A 131 -25.01 5.88 2.63
N THR A 132 -25.78 5.78 3.69
CA THR A 132 -25.30 5.25 4.94
C THR A 132 -24.86 3.81 4.80
N ASP A 133 -25.65 3.01 4.12
CA ASP A 133 -25.36 1.60 3.94
C ASP A 133 -24.05 1.40 3.21
N VAL A 134 -23.83 2.19 2.18
CA VAL A 134 -22.64 2.05 1.36
C VAL A 134 -21.39 2.54 2.09
N VAL A 135 -21.50 3.67 2.73
CA VAL A 135 -20.38 4.25 3.46
C VAL A 135 -19.98 3.40 4.65
N ASP A 136 -20.95 2.80 5.29
CA ASP A 136 -20.71 2.00 6.49
C ASP A 136 -20.20 0.61 6.19
N SER A 137 -20.11 0.23 4.93
CA SER A 137 -19.68 -1.10 4.56
C SER A 137 -18.20 -1.37 4.83
N ASP A 138 -17.44 -0.35 5.16
CA ASP A 138 -16.03 -0.55 5.55
C ASP A 138 -15.86 -0.75 7.06
#